data_dfe850b68a37cf9191aa2a3ad6421821
#
_entry.id   dfe850b68a37cf9191aa2a3ad6421821
#
_cell.length_a   1.000
_cell.length_b   1.000
_cell.length_c   1.000
_cell.angle_alpha   90.00
_cell.angle_beta   90.00
_cell.angle_gamma   90.00
#
_symmetry.space_group_name_H-M   'P 1'
#
loop_
_entity.id
_entity.type
_entity.pdbx_description
1 polymer ?
#
loop_
_entity_poly.entity_id
_entity_poly.type
_entity_poly.pdbx_seq_one_letter_code
_entity_poly.pdbx_strand_id
1 'polypeptide(L)'
;MTETKKKSVFEVMSAVDVSPYLFEKNKQSYLPWSRAIELLKLRYPDAKSTECTFPTDRYINALMAESDGAKQYATTITFVDMPYFTDGRTCYVRTRLEIPSEGVDEYCTLPVMDFKNQCITADKITMSDVNKALRRCATKNIAIATGLGLGLWHKEEVSEGAAIENTKNAERANTAIETFKAKIDEGY
;
A
#
# COMPACT_ATOMS: atom_id res chain seq x y z
N MET A 1 19.31 27.24 28.45
CA MET A 1 19.41 25.87 27.90
C MET A 1 18.40 25.78 26.75
N THR A 2 18.88 25.77 25.53
CA THR A 2 18.04 25.62 24.33
C THR A 2 17.60 24.14 24.26
N GLU A 3 16.34 23.85 24.52
CA GLU A 3 15.78 22.54 24.26
C GLU A 3 15.93 22.23 22.76
N THR A 4 16.78 21.27 22.46
CA THR A 4 16.91 20.75 21.08
C THR A 4 15.63 20.00 20.78
N LYS A 5 14.75 20.57 19.93
CA LYS A 5 13.50 19.95 19.52
C LYS A 5 13.79 18.57 18.92
N LYS A 6 13.21 17.52 19.49
CA LYS A 6 13.34 16.14 18.97
C LYS A 6 12.79 16.11 17.53
N LYS A 7 13.59 15.62 16.59
CA LYS A 7 13.15 15.43 15.20
C LYS A 7 12.06 14.36 15.13
N SER A 8 11.06 14.57 14.30
CA SER A 8 10.01 13.57 14.03
C SER A 8 10.57 12.35 13.27
N VAL A 9 9.84 11.23 13.32
CA VAL A 9 10.17 10.03 12.54
C VAL A 9 10.32 10.37 11.07
N PHE A 10 9.43 11.20 10.55
CA PHE A 10 9.45 11.62 9.16
C PHE A 10 10.71 12.43 8.80
N GLU A 11 11.10 13.39 9.63
CA GLU A 11 12.33 14.19 9.41
C GLU A 11 13.59 13.32 9.47
N VAL A 12 13.60 12.30 10.30
CA VAL A 12 14.75 11.39 10.44
C VAL A 12 14.84 10.43 9.25
N MET A 13 13.73 9.79 8.88
CA MET A 13 13.73 8.72 7.90
C MET A 13 13.69 9.24 6.45
N SER A 14 13.10 10.40 6.19
CA SER A 14 13.16 11.05 4.87
C SER A 14 14.56 11.49 4.48
N ALA A 15 15.45 11.73 5.47
CA ALA A 15 16.84 12.07 5.25
C ALA A 15 17.74 10.86 4.94
N VAL A 16 17.23 9.63 5.05
CA VAL A 16 18.00 8.41 4.75
C VAL A 16 18.18 8.28 3.25
N ASP A 17 19.43 8.21 2.79
CA ASP A 17 19.73 7.91 1.39
C ASP A 17 19.46 6.44 1.08
N VAL A 18 18.42 6.19 0.30
CA VAL A 18 18.04 4.84 -0.15
C VAL A 18 18.68 4.44 -1.47
N SER A 19 19.40 5.36 -2.16
CA SER A 19 19.96 5.14 -3.48
C SER A 19 20.85 3.88 -3.58
N PRO A 20 21.70 3.55 -2.57
CA PRO A 20 22.54 2.36 -2.62
C PRO A 20 21.77 1.02 -2.57
N TYR A 21 20.49 1.06 -2.20
CA TYR A 21 19.65 -0.13 -1.98
C TYR A 21 18.58 -0.32 -3.06
N LEU A 22 18.57 0.55 -4.08
CA LEU A 22 17.57 0.49 -5.13
C LEU A 22 17.87 -0.63 -6.13
N PHE A 23 16.79 -1.26 -6.58
CA PHE A 23 16.80 -2.16 -7.72
C PHE A 23 16.01 -1.54 -8.85
N GLU A 24 16.44 -1.81 -10.08
CA GLU A 24 15.75 -1.38 -11.28
C GLU A 24 15.01 -2.56 -11.93
N LYS A 25 13.72 -2.36 -12.22
CA LYS A 25 12.91 -3.30 -12.99
C LYS A 25 11.99 -2.51 -13.92
N ASN A 26 12.00 -2.84 -15.21
CA ASN A 26 11.19 -2.16 -16.23
C ASN A 26 11.39 -0.63 -16.24
N LYS A 27 12.62 -0.16 -16.08
CA LYS A 27 13.00 1.26 -15.99
C LYS A 27 12.41 2.01 -14.77
N GLN A 28 11.93 1.28 -13.78
CA GLN A 28 11.46 1.81 -12.51
C GLN A 28 12.40 1.38 -11.39
N SER A 29 12.84 2.34 -10.58
CA SER A 29 13.63 2.09 -9.38
C SER A 29 12.67 1.78 -8.23
N TYR A 30 12.98 0.75 -7.46
CA TYR A 30 12.19 0.40 -6.27
C TYR A 30 13.09 0.00 -5.12
N LEU A 31 12.63 0.29 -3.90
CA LEU A 31 13.26 -0.16 -2.67
C LEU A 31 12.64 -1.52 -2.28
N PRO A 32 13.43 -2.60 -2.18
CA PRO A 32 12.93 -3.89 -1.73
C PRO A 32 12.30 -3.79 -0.34
N TRP A 33 11.19 -4.50 -0.13
CA TRP A 33 10.49 -4.50 1.15
C TRP A 33 11.40 -4.89 2.33
N SER A 34 12.32 -5.85 2.11
CA SER A 34 13.28 -6.30 3.13
C SER A 34 14.24 -5.18 3.53
N ARG A 35 14.71 -4.37 2.57
CA ARG A 35 15.58 -3.22 2.85
C ARG A 35 14.82 -2.08 3.53
N ALA A 36 13.57 -1.85 3.13
CA ALA A 36 12.73 -0.85 3.81
C ALA A 36 12.53 -1.19 5.28
N ILE A 37 12.21 -2.45 5.60
CA ILE A 37 12.06 -2.93 6.99
C ILE A 37 13.40 -2.90 7.73
N GLU A 38 14.49 -3.32 7.11
CA GLU A 38 15.82 -3.30 7.72
C GLU A 38 16.23 -1.88 8.13
N LEU A 39 16.16 -0.92 7.20
CA LEU A 39 16.50 0.49 7.47
C LEU A 39 15.62 1.07 8.57
N LEU A 40 14.32 0.75 8.55
CA LEU A 40 13.39 1.18 9.58
C LEU A 40 13.78 0.61 10.95
N LYS A 41 14.03 -0.71 11.05
CA LYS A 41 14.36 -1.38 12.32
C LYS A 41 15.75 -1.03 12.85
N LEU A 42 16.70 -0.69 12.00
CA LEU A 42 17.99 -0.16 12.45
C LEU A 42 17.82 1.14 13.23
N ARG A 43 16.84 1.96 12.87
CA ARG A 43 16.57 3.23 13.54
C ARG A 43 15.54 3.12 14.64
N TYR A 44 14.51 2.31 14.44
CA TYR A 44 13.39 2.06 15.35
C TYR A 44 13.24 0.54 15.56
N PRO A 45 13.97 -0.05 16.53
CA PRO A 45 13.97 -1.52 16.73
C PRO A 45 12.61 -2.09 17.11
N ASP A 46 11.75 -1.26 17.73
CA ASP A 46 10.39 -1.61 18.15
C ASP A 46 9.35 -1.50 17.02
N ALA A 47 9.78 -1.05 15.82
CA ALA A 47 8.89 -0.96 14.67
C ALA A 47 8.34 -2.34 14.27
N LYS A 48 7.03 -2.40 14.02
CA LYS A 48 6.31 -3.60 13.60
C LYS A 48 5.52 -3.31 12.34
N SER A 49 5.72 -4.13 11.31
CA SER A 49 4.89 -4.13 10.11
C SER A 49 4.08 -5.43 10.08
N THR A 50 2.77 -5.31 10.18
CA THR A 50 1.84 -6.43 10.31
C THR A 50 0.92 -6.49 9.10
N GLU A 51 0.70 -7.69 8.57
CA GLU A 51 -0.30 -7.94 7.55
C GLU A 51 -1.67 -8.07 8.24
N CYS A 52 -2.66 -7.30 7.77
CA CYS A 52 -4.01 -7.38 8.31
C CYS A 52 -4.76 -8.55 7.68
N THR A 53 -5.52 -9.26 8.49
CA THR A 53 -6.43 -10.31 8.03
C THR A 53 -7.88 -9.82 8.07
N PHE A 54 -8.73 -10.45 7.29
CA PHE A 54 -10.15 -10.15 7.16
C PHE A 54 -10.94 -11.42 7.39
N PRO A 55 -11.88 -11.45 8.34
CA PRO A 55 -12.76 -12.59 8.52
C PRO A 55 -13.62 -12.74 7.27
N THR A 56 -13.66 -13.94 6.72
CA THR A 56 -14.38 -14.24 5.50
C THR A 56 -15.23 -15.49 5.73
N ASP A 57 -16.51 -15.42 5.37
CA ASP A 57 -17.42 -16.54 5.43
C ASP A 57 -17.03 -17.59 4.39
N ARG A 58 -16.92 -18.83 4.83
CA ARG A 58 -16.76 -19.96 3.94
C ARG A 58 -17.90 -20.96 4.14
N TYR A 59 -18.52 -21.31 3.03
CA TYR A 59 -19.50 -22.38 3.00
C TYR A 59 -18.79 -23.70 2.71
N ILE A 60 -18.88 -24.62 3.65
CA ILE A 60 -18.33 -25.97 3.50
C ILE A 60 -19.52 -26.92 3.37
N ASN A 61 -19.63 -27.57 2.21
CA ASN A 61 -20.58 -28.64 1.99
C ASN A 61 -19.88 -29.96 2.28
N ALA A 62 -20.23 -30.60 3.37
CA ALA A 62 -19.75 -31.94 3.70
C ALA A 62 -20.79 -33.00 3.32
N LEU A 63 -20.36 -34.03 2.60
CA LEU A 63 -21.22 -35.21 2.35
C LEU A 63 -21.47 -35.90 3.68
N MET A 64 -22.74 -35.94 4.09
CA MET A 64 -23.17 -36.52 5.35
C MET A 64 -23.62 -37.98 5.18
N ALA A 65 -24.29 -38.29 4.09
CA ALA A 65 -24.77 -39.63 3.80
C ALA A 65 -24.97 -39.85 2.31
N GLU A 66 -24.82 -41.08 1.87
CA GLU A 66 -25.17 -41.51 0.53
C GLU A 66 -26.04 -42.79 0.67
N SER A 67 -27.25 -42.76 0.15
CA SER A 67 -28.18 -43.90 0.12
C SER A 67 -28.95 -43.85 -1.18
N ASP A 68 -29.00 -45.00 -1.86
CA ASP A 68 -29.76 -45.22 -3.11
C ASP A 68 -29.52 -44.17 -4.20
N GLY A 69 -28.24 -43.69 -4.29
CA GLY A 69 -27.84 -42.66 -5.23
C GLY A 69 -28.20 -41.22 -4.83
N ALA A 70 -28.88 -41.03 -3.69
CA ALA A 70 -29.15 -39.73 -3.12
C ALA A 70 -28.02 -39.31 -2.17
N LYS A 71 -27.47 -38.13 -2.39
CA LYS A 71 -26.41 -37.56 -1.56
C LYS A 71 -26.97 -36.43 -0.69
N GLN A 72 -26.80 -36.58 0.63
CA GLN A 72 -27.13 -35.52 1.58
C GLN A 72 -25.87 -34.73 1.98
N TYR A 73 -25.97 -33.42 1.90
CA TYR A 73 -24.90 -32.50 2.29
C TYR A 73 -25.35 -31.64 3.47
N ALA A 74 -24.47 -31.52 4.46
CA ALA A 74 -24.58 -30.45 5.44
C ALA A 74 -23.75 -29.25 4.98
N THR A 75 -24.38 -28.09 4.97
CA THR A 75 -23.68 -26.81 4.73
C THR A 75 -23.34 -26.19 6.05
N THR A 76 -22.06 -25.99 6.32
CA THR A 76 -21.56 -25.29 7.50
C THR A 76 -20.93 -24.00 7.07
N ILE A 77 -21.30 -22.92 7.75
CA ILE A 77 -20.61 -21.63 7.61
C ILE A 77 -19.44 -21.64 8.58
N THR A 78 -18.25 -21.39 8.08
CA THR A 78 -17.08 -21.18 8.91
C THR A 78 -16.43 -19.85 8.56
N PHE A 79 -15.80 -19.21 9.56
CA PHE A 79 -15.03 -17.99 9.36
C PHE A 79 -13.57 -18.37 9.18
N VAL A 80 -12.94 -17.81 8.17
CA VAL A 80 -11.53 -18.00 7.88
C VAL A 80 -10.91 -16.63 7.71
N ASP A 81 -9.83 -16.38 8.42
CA ASP A 81 -9.04 -15.18 8.25
C ASP A 81 -8.26 -15.21 6.93
N MET A 82 -8.59 -14.29 6.03
CA MET A 82 -7.92 -14.16 4.74
C MET A 82 -7.00 -12.93 4.74
N PRO A 83 -5.81 -13.00 4.10
CA PRO A 83 -4.88 -11.88 4.04
C PRO A 83 -5.29 -10.81 3.01
N TYR A 84 -6.48 -10.88 2.49
CA TYR A 84 -7.06 -9.91 1.57
C TYR A 84 -8.58 -9.82 1.76
N PHE A 85 -9.14 -8.70 1.36
CA PHE A 85 -10.59 -8.50 1.27
C PHE A 85 -11.02 -8.48 -0.20
N THR A 86 -12.24 -8.92 -0.48
CA THR A 86 -12.84 -8.85 -1.81
C THR A 86 -14.29 -8.36 -1.74
N ASP A 87 -14.70 -7.57 -2.73
CA ASP A 87 -16.08 -7.17 -3.01
C ASP A 87 -16.77 -8.11 -4.03
N GLY A 88 -16.11 -9.22 -4.38
CA GLY A 88 -16.53 -10.15 -5.43
C GLY A 88 -16.07 -9.76 -6.84
N ARG A 89 -15.52 -8.57 -7.04
CA ARG A 89 -14.99 -8.08 -8.34
C ARG A 89 -13.48 -7.97 -8.32
N THR A 90 -12.95 -7.29 -7.32
CA THR A 90 -11.53 -7.05 -7.12
C THR A 90 -11.13 -7.37 -5.68
N CYS A 91 -9.84 -7.28 -5.40
CA CYS A 91 -9.32 -7.57 -4.07
C CYS A 91 -8.35 -6.48 -3.63
N TYR A 92 -8.25 -6.25 -2.33
CA TYR A 92 -7.23 -5.41 -1.74
C TYR A 92 -6.59 -6.07 -0.52
N VAL A 93 -5.37 -5.65 -0.22
CA VAL A 93 -4.63 -6.00 0.98
C VAL A 93 -4.48 -4.78 1.88
N ARG A 94 -4.22 -5.03 3.17
CA ARG A 94 -3.95 -3.97 4.15
C ARG A 94 -2.77 -4.35 5.02
N THR A 95 -1.94 -3.38 5.32
CA THR A 95 -0.85 -3.51 6.29
C THR A 95 -0.95 -2.43 7.35
N ARG A 96 -0.46 -2.73 8.56
CA ARG A 96 -0.33 -1.80 9.68
C ARG A 96 1.13 -1.60 10.00
N LEU A 97 1.54 -0.37 10.19
CA LEU A 97 2.86 0.00 10.70
C LEU A 97 2.72 0.63 12.07
N GLU A 98 3.42 0.08 13.06
CA GLU A 98 3.49 0.60 14.42
C GLU A 98 4.94 0.92 14.77
N ILE A 99 5.17 2.08 15.38
CA ILE A 99 6.43 2.43 16.07
C ILE A 99 6.03 2.95 17.45
N PRO A 100 5.86 2.08 18.43
CA PRO A 100 5.32 2.45 19.75
C PRO A 100 6.11 3.55 20.44
N SER A 101 7.45 3.52 20.35
CA SER A 101 8.33 4.55 20.94
C SER A 101 8.12 5.95 20.38
N GLU A 102 7.52 6.07 19.21
CA GLU A 102 7.28 7.34 18.52
C GLU A 102 5.79 7.66 18.35
N GLY A 103 4.90 6.78 18.83
CA GLY A 103 3.44 6.96 18.71
C GLY A 103 2.90 6.84 17.28
N VAL A 104 3.63 6.15 16.39
CA VAL A 104 3.18 5.90 15.00
C VAL A 104 2.30 4.66 14.97
N ASP A 105 1.12 4.79 14.38
CA ASP A 105 0.17 3.69 14.13
C ASP A 105 -0.62 4.00 12.85
N GLU A 106 -0.14 3.46 11.72
CA GLU A 106 -0.65 3.80 10.41
C GLU A 106 -1.05 2.58 9.59
N TYR A 107 -2.14 2.72 8.86
CA TYR A 107 -2.64 1.69 7.95
C TYR A 107 -2.45 2.12 6.50
N CYS A 108 -2.07 1.16 5.67
CA CYS A 108 -2.07 1.34 4.22
C CYS A 108 -2.91 0.25 3.57
N THR A 109 -3.68 0.62 2.57
CA THR A 109 -4.47 -0.31 1.75
C THR A 109 -4.02 -0.21 0.31
N LEU A 110 -3.85 -1.36 -0.36
CA LEU A 110 -3.43 -1.44 -1.75
C LEU A 110 -4.27 -2.46 -2.51
N PRO A 111 -4.80 -2.14 -3.70
CA PRO A 111 -5.46 -3.14 -4.53
C PRO A 111 -4.46 -4.19 -5.02
N VAL A 112 -4.95 -5.41 -5.27
CA VAL A 112 -4.15 -6.46 -5.89
C VAL A 112 -4.15 -6.23 -7.40
N MET A 113 -2.96 -5.98 -7.96
CA MET A 113 -2.78 -5.56 -9.35
C MET A 113 -1.78 -6.45 -10.08
N ASP A 114 -1.93 -6.50 -11.39
CA ASP A 114 -0.98 -7.13 -12.30
C ASP A 114 0.28 -6.26 -12.54
N PHE A 115 1.14 -6.69 -13.45
CA PHE A 115 2.38 -5.97 -13.81
C PHE A 115 2.13 -4.68 -14.62
N LYS A 116 0.90 -4.45 -15.09
CA LYS A 116 0.46 -3.23 -15.77
C LYS A 116 -0.29 -2.28 -14.84
N ASN A 117 -0.26 -2.54 -13.52
CA ASN A 117 -1.03 -1.82 -12.50
C ASN A 117 -2.55 -1.88 -12.69
N GLN A 118 -3.07 -2.92 -13.38
CA GLN A 118 -4.51 -3.15 -13.51
C GLN A 118 -4.98 -4.10 -12.41
N CYS A 119 -6.13 -3.79 -11.79
CA CYS A 119 -6.70 -4.65 -10.77
C CYS A 119 -7.00 -6.05 -11.32
N ILE A 120 -6.56 -7.07 -10.61
CA ILE A 120 -6.86 -8.45 -10.93
C ILE A 120 -8.27 -8.76 -10.41
N THR A 121 -9.08 -9.41 -11.23
CA THR A 121 -10.44 -9.82 -10.83
C THR A 121 -10.40 -10.94 -9.81
N ALA A 122 -11.39 -10.98 -8.92
CA ALA A 122 -11.42 -11.90 -7.77
C ALA A 122 -11.37 -13.38 -8.16
N ASP A 123 -11.88 -13.74 -9.35
CA ASP A 123 -11.84 -15.10 -9.91
C ASP A 123 -10.46 -15.51 -10.45
N LYS A 124 -9.56 -14.55 -10.70
CA LYS A 124 -8.23 -14.77 -11.28
C LYS A 124 -7.08 -14.54 -10.30
N ILE A 125 -7.39 -14.02 -9.12
CA ILE A 125 -6.37 -13.73 -8.11
C ILE A 125 -5.70 -15.02 -7.63
N THR A 126 -4.38 -14.98 -7.47
CA THR A 126 -3.59 -16.04 -6.86
C THR A 126 -2.99 -15.58 -5.54
N MET A 127 -2.64 -16.51 -4.66
CA MET A 127 -1.93 -16.18 -3.41
C MET A 127 -0.55 -15.58 -3.67
N SER A 128 0.06 -15.85 -4.82
CA SER A 128 1.29 -15.19 -5.25
C SER A 128 1.06 -13.69 -5.50
N ASP A 129 -0.06 -13.33 -6.10
CA ASP A 129 -0.40 -11.93 -6.36
C ASP A 129 -0.74 -11.19 -5.07
N VAL A 130 -1.48 -11.86 -4.15
CA VAL A 130 -1.74 -11.35 -2.81
C VAL A 130 -0.44 -11.08 -2.06
N ASN A 131 0.50 -12.05 -2.05
CA ASN A 131 1.79 -11.87 -1.38
C ASN A 131 2.61 -10.71 -1.97
N LYS A 132 2.64 -10.54 -3.31
CA LYS A 132 3.30 -9.39 -3.95
C LYS A 132 2.65 -8.08 -3.52
N ALA A 133 1.32 -8.03 -3.50
CA ALA A 133 0.57 -6.85 -3.07
C ALA A 133 0.84 -6.51 -1.60
N LEU A 134 0.90 -7.49 -0.70
CA LEU A 134 1.24 -7.29 0.72
C LEU A 134 2.64 -6.69 0.88
N ARG A 135 3.66 -7.21 0.18
CA ARG A 135 5.03 -6.67 0.24
C ARG A 135 5.11 -5.24 -0.28
N ARG A 136 4.42 -4.94 -1.38
CA ARG A 136 4.31 -3.58 -1.93
C ARG A 136 3.55 -2.66 -0.97
N CYS A 137 2.44 -3.12 -0.39
CA CYS A 137 1.65 -2.38 0.58
C CYS A 137 2.48 -2.04 1.83
N ALA A 138 3.24 -2.98 2.38
CA ALA A 138 4.12 -2.76 3.53
C ALA A 138 5.19 -1.70 3.23
N THR A 139 5.84 -1.76 2.05
CA THR A 139 6.83 -0.75 1.65
C THR A 139 6.20 0.63 1.49
N LYS A 140 5.00 0.70 0.88
CA LYS A 140 4.25 1.95 0.72
C LYS A 140 3.84 2.52 2.07
N ASN A 141 3.40 1.68 3.01
CA ASN A 141 3.04 2.10 4.36
C ASN A 141 4.25 2.72 5.09
N ILE A 142 5.40 2.06 5.03
CA ILE A 142 6.65 2.60 5.60
C ILE A 142 6.97 3.96 4.97
N ALA A 143 6.91 4.07 3.63
CA ALA A 143 7.22 5.31 2.94
C ALA A 143 6.29 6.47 3.35
N ILE A 144 4.98 6.22 3.41
CA ILE A 144 3.98 7.24 3.79
C ILE A 144 4.14 7.66 5.25
N ALA A 145 4.25 6.69 6.16
CA ALA A 145 4.30 6.96 7.60
C ALA A 145 5.64 7.58 8.05
N THR A 146 6.73 7.29 7.37
CA THR A 146 8.08 7.67 7.83
C THR A 146 8.86 8.55 6.87
N GLY A 147 8.42 8.69 5.62
CA GLY A 147 9.16 9.40 4.57
C GLY A 147 10.28 8.58 3.91
N LEU A 148 10.59 7.36 4.39
CA LEU A 148 11.67 6.53 3.85
C LEU A 148 11.41 6.16 2.39
N GLY A 149 12.24 6.69 1.49
CA GLY A 149 12.13 6.43 0.05
C GLY A 149 10.81 6.93 -0.58
N LEU A 150 10.10 7.87 0.06
CA LEU A 150 8.81 8.37 -0.42
C LEU A 150 8.87 8.92 -1.85
N GLY A 151 9.99 9.56 -2.23
CA GLY A 151 10.19 10.07 -3.58
C GLY A 151 10.15 9.03 -4.70
N LEU A 152 10.31 7.74 -4.39
CA LEU A 152 10.21 6.66 -5.37
C LEU A 152 8.76 6.47 -5.85
N TRP A 153 7.78 6.76 -4.98
CA TRP A 153 6.35 6.60 -5.27
C TRP A 153 5.80 7.71 -6.14
N HIS A 154 6.41 8.90 -6.15
CA HIS A 154 6.01 10.00 -7.06
C HIS A 154 6.15 9.59 -8.54
N LYS A 155 7.14 8.76 -8.88
CA LYS A 155 7.32 8.27 -10.26
C LYS A 155 6.24 7.27 -10.66
N GLU A 156 5.66 6.57 -9.71
CA GLU A 156 4.59 5.61 -9.95
C GLU A 156 3.28 6.32 -10.35
N GLU A 157 2.95 7.42 -9.69
CA GLU A 157 1.80 8.26 -10.02
C GLU A 157 1.91 8.88 -11.42
N VAL A 158 3.14 9.17 -11.86
CA VAL A 158 3.40 9.74 -13.19
C VAL A 158 3.42 8.67 -14.29
N SER A 159 3.75 7.41 -13.97
CA SER A 159 3.90 6.34 -14.96
C SER A 159 2.58 5.68 -15.40
N GLU A 160 1.46 5.99 -14.75
CA GLU A 160 0.14 5.42 -15.06
C GLU A 160 -0.59 6.11 -16.24
N GLY A 161 0.12 6.38 -17.32
CA GLY A 161 -0.49 6.81 -18.59
C GLY A 161 -0.73 8.31 -18.74
N ALA A 162 -0.28 9.11 -17.79
CA ALA A 162 -0.59 10.53 -17.74
C ALA A 162 0.62 11.48 -17.91
N ALA A 163 1.79 10.97 -18.31
CA ALA A 163 3.00 11.82 -18.42
C ALA A 163 2.82 13.03 -19.36
N ILE A 164 2.00 12.91 -20.40
CA ILE A 164 1.71 14.01 -21.35
C ILE A 164 0.49 14.83 -20.89
N GLU A 165 -0.48 14.21 -20.28
CA GLU A 165 -1.72 14.87 -19.83
C GLU A 165 -1.52 15.56 -18.47
N ASN A 166 -0.69 14.99 -17.59
CA ASN A 166 -0.33 15.62 -16.32
C ASN A 166 0.54 16.86 -16.49
N THR A 167 1.45 16.91 -17.47
CA THR A 167 2.21 18.13 -17.75
C THR A 167 1.29 19.25 -18.18
N LYS A 168 0.34 18.98 -19.08
CA LYS A 168 -0.67 19.96 -19.53
C LYS A 168 -1.64 20.35 -18.41
N ASN A 169 -2.03 19.40 -17.55
CA ASN A 169 -2.92 19.67 -16.43
C ASN A 169 -2.21 20.42 -15.29
N ALA A 170 -0.93 20.12 -15.03
CA ALA A 170 -0.11 20.88 -14.09
C ALA A 170 0.14 22.32 -14.57
N GLU A 171 0.42 22.51 -15.86
CA GLU A 171 0.54 23.86 -16.47
C GLU A 171 -0.78 24.62 -16.36
N ARG A 172 -1.93 23.98 -16.67
CA ARG A 172 -3.26 24.59 -16.53
C ARG A 172 -3.59 24.94 -15.09
N ALA A 173 -3.25 24.05 -14.12
CA ALA A 173 -3.45 24.30 -12.70
C ALA A 173 -2.58 25.46 -12.20
N ASN A 174 -1.32 25.51 -12.59
CA ASN A 174 -0.43 26.62 -12.23
C ASN A 174 -0.92 27.94 -12.83
N THR A 175 -1.33 27.96 -14.10
CA THR A 175 -1.90 29.15 -14.75
C THR A 175 -3.19 29.59 -14.05
N ALA A 176 -4.05 28.66 -13.63
CA ALA A 176 -5.26 28.97 -12.87
C ALA A 176 -4.94 29.56 -11.50
N ILE A 177 -3.93 29.02 -10.80
CA ILE A 177 -3.47 29.54 -9.50
C ILE A 177 -2.88 30.95 -9.63
N GLU A 178 -2.07 31.19 -10.67
CA GLU A 178 -1.50 32.53 -10.94
C GLU A 178 -2.59 33.55 -11.30
N THR A 179 -3.56 33.13 -12.11
CA THR A 179 -4.72 33.95 -12.44
C THR A 179 -5.58 34.29 -11.22
N PHE A 180 -5.73 33.33 -10.30
CA PHE A 180 -6.48 33.50 -9.06
C PHE A 180 -5.73 34.45 -8.09
N LYS A 181 -4.40 34.31 -7.97
CA LYS A 181 -3.57 35.23 -7.17
C LYS A 181 -3.64 36.65 -7.72
N ALA A 182 -3.50 36.83 -9.04
CA ALA A 182 -3.61 38.15 -9.65
C ALA A 182 -4.95 38.83 -9.36
N LYS A 183 -6.07 38.07 -9.39
CA LYS A 183 -7.41 38.61 -9.03
C LYS A 183 -7.52 38.98 -7.56
N ILE A 184 -6.89 38.24 -6.64
CA ILE A 184 -6.85 38.61 -5.22
C ILE A 184 -6.06 39.92 -5.02
N ASP A 185 -4.93 40.07 -5.73
CA ASP A 185 -4.10 41.27 -5.65
C ASP A 185 -4.79 42.49 -6.28
N GLU A 186 -5.72 42.30 -7.22
CA GLU A 186 -6.56 43.34 -7.81
C GLU A 186 -7.81 43.69 -6.97
N GLY A 187 -8.02 43.03 -5.80
CA GLY A 187 -9.07 43.40 -4.84
C GLY A 187 -10.44 42.77 -5.08
N TYR A 188 -10.46 41.58 -5.71
CA TYR A 188 -11.67 40.72 -5.80
C TYR A 188 -11.66 39.64 -4.72
#